data_c3147507d228c8e7ef52806d6787a4ea
#
_entry.id   c3147507d228c8e7ef52806d6787a4ea
#
_cell.length_a   1.000
_cell.length_b   1.000
_cell.length_c   1.000
_cell.angle_alpha   90.00
_cell.angle_beta   90.00
_cell.angle_gamma   90.00
#
_symmetry.space_group_name_H-M   'P 1'
#
loop_
_entity.id
_entity.type
_entity.pdbx_description
1 polymer ?
#
loop_
_entity_poly.entity_id
_entity_poly.type
_entity_poly.pdbx_seq_one_letter_code
_entity_poly.pdbx_strand_id
1 'polypeptide(L)'
;MSDLGKAPAVSVVVPVFNEEANMSILQAELRSALTGLGYEIIFVDDGSTDQSAAKIEAAPHVRVLRFEKNAGQSAALFAGLNAARGAIIVTIDSDLQNDPADIPRLLAEISKGADLVCGYREKRRDGLVKRLTSRMANFVRSRYTRDGVRDTGCTLKAMRRECVAALVSFKGMHRFIPALVKGAGYRIVEVPVNHRPRKFGESKYGIGDRALRATIDMFGVRWLLSRRLSYKVRDR
;
A
#
# COMPACT_ATOMS: atom_id res chain seq x y z
N MET A 1 -13.95 8.03 29.36
CA MET A 1 -13.66 6.57 29.50
C MET A 1 -13.04 6.15 28.18
N SER A 2 -11.75 5.84 28.18
CA SER A 2 -10.93 5.57 26.99
C SER A 2 -11.31 4.21 26.40
N ASP A 3 -11.61 4.19 25.10
CA ASP A 3 -11.99 3.03 24.26
C ASP A 3 -10.77 2.09 23.98
N LEU A 4 -9.94 1.85 24.99
CA LEU A 4 -8.67 1.10 24.91
C LEU A 4 -8.82 -0.43 24.75
N GLY A 5 -10.07 -0.92 24.64
CA GLY A 5 -10.36 -2.37 24.55
C GLY A 5 -10.90 -2.87 23.20
N LYS A 6 -11.35 -1.99 22.33
CA LYS A 6 -11.97 -2.37 21.06
C LYS A 6 -10.95 -2.33 19.92
N ALA A 7 -10.86 -3.41 19.12
CA ALA A 7 -10.00 -3.41 17.94
C ALA A 7 -10.39 -2.25 17.01
N PRO A 8 -9.41 -1.54 16.42
CA PRO A 8 -9.70 -0.46 15.47
C PRO A 8 -10.45 -1.00 14.25
N ALA A 9 -11.33 -0.21 13.68
CA ALA A 9 -12.01 -0.57 12.43
C ALA A 9 -11.02 -0.52 11.24
N VAL A 10 -10.11 0.46 11.27
CA VAL A 10 -9.15 0.73 10.19
C VAL A 10 -7.73 0.82 10.74
N SER A 11 -6.79 0.14 10.09
CA SER A 11 -5.34 0.33 10.28
C SER A 11 -4.76 1.01 9.05
N VAL A 12 -4.05 2.12 9.23
CA VAL A 12 -3.31 2.77 8.15
C VAL A 12 -1.83 2.43 8.27
N VAL A 13 -1.26 1.78 7.27
CA VAL A 13 0.16 1.37 7.22
C VAL A 13 0.92 2.36 6.34
N VAL A 14 1.95 2.97 6.92
CA VAL A 14 2.78 4.01 6.30
C VAL A 14 4.26 3.59 6.35
N PRO A 15 4.84 3.07 5.27
CA PRO A 15 6.28 2.89 5.17
C PRO A 15 7.00 4.24 5.17
N VAL A 16 8.06 4.37 5.95
CA VAL A 16 8.84 5.61 6.10
C VAL A 16 10.33 5.31 5.88
N PHE A 17 11.00 6.12 5.06
CA PHE A 17 12.45 6.08 4.91
C PHE A 17 13.00 7.44 4.48
N ASN A 18 13.61 8.19 5.42
CA ASN A 18 14.16 9.52 5.20
C ASN A 18 13.14 10.49 4.59
N GLU A 19 12.07 10.74 5.31
CA GLU A 19 10.94 11.59 4.92
C GLU A 19 10.58 12.60 6.04
N GLU A 20 11.58 13.07 6.80
CA GLU A 20 11.39 13.92 7.98
C GLU A 20 10.54 15.17 7.71
N ALA A 21 10.69 15.80 6.53
CA ALA A 21 9.95 17.00 6.16
C ALA A 21 8.45 16.75 5.95
N ASN A 22 8.06 15.49 5.71
CA ASN A 22 6.69 15.10 5.38
C ASN A 22 5.89 14.64 6.62
N MET A 23 6.55 14.21 7.69
CA MET A 23 5.90 13.48 8.79
C MET A 23 4.79 14.25 9.49
N SER A 24 5.04 15.50 9.90
CA SER A 24 4.03 16.30 10.60
C SER A 24 2.82 16.60 9.73
N ILE A 25 3.05 16.89 8.43
CA ILE A 25 1.97 17.18 7.48
C ILE A 25 1.12 15.93 7.26
N LEU A 26 1.76 14.78 7.00
CA LEU A 26 1.07 13.52 6.75
C LEU A 26 0.23 13.09 7.96
N GLN A 27 0.76 13.24 9.16
CA GLN A 27 0.02 12.90 10.39
C GLN A 27 -1.23 13.76 10.57
N ALA A 28 -1.12 15.06 10.32
CA ALA A 28 -2.26 15.98 10.40
C ALA A 28 -3.34 15.63 9.35
N GLU A 29 -2.93 15.34 8.11
CA GLU A 29 -3.84 14.96 7.03
C GLU A 29 -4.52 13.61 7.30
N LEU A 30 -3.78 12.61 7.81
CA LEU A 30 -4.34 11.30 8.18
C LEU A 30 -5.36 11.43 9.31
N ARG A 31 -5.05 12.20 10.36
CA ARG A 31 -6.00 12.45 11.46
C ARG A 31 -7.30 13.08 10.96
N SER A 32 -7.19 14.06 10.06
CA SER A 32 -8.35 14.72 9.45
C SER A 32 -9.18 13.73 8.63
N ALA A 33 -8.55 12.93 7.78
CA ALA A 33 -9.23 11.97 6.90
C ALA A 33 -9.92 10.82 7.66
N LEU A 34 -9.43 10.48 8.87
CA LEU A 34 -9.92 9.37 9.69
C LEU A 34 -10.84 9.82 10.84
N THR A 35 -11.19 11.13 10.87
CA THR A 35 -12.08 11.67 11.91
C THR A 35 -13.40 10.89 11.96
N GLY A 36 -13.83 10.53 13.17
CA GLY A 36 -15.07 9.77 13.39
C GLY A 36 -14.95 8.26 13.20
N LEU A 37 -13.76 7.75 12.82
CA LEU A 37 -13.49 6.32 12.71
C LEU A 37 -12.69 5.83 13.92
N GLY A 38 -12.93 4.57 14.33
CA GLY A 38 -11.98 3.85 15.19
C GLY A 38 -10.78 3.41 14.36
N TYR A 39 -9.61 4.04 14.53
CA TYR A 39 -8.44 3.78 13.69
C TYR A 39 -7.15 3.64 14.48
N GLU A 40 -6.16 3.02 13.85
CA GLU A 40 -4.74 3.12 14.22
C GLU A 40 -3.91 3.52 12.99
N ILE A 41 -2.79 4.19 13.23
CA ILE A 41 -1.75 4.48 12.22
C ILE A 41 -0.49 3.74 12.62
N ILE A 42 0.06 2.96 11.70
CA ILE A 42 1.29 2.20 11.90
C ILE A 42 2.35 2.76 10.95
N PHE A 43 3.23 3.58 11.49
CA PHE A 43 4.43 4.00 10.77
C PHE A 43 5.48 2.90 10.87
N VAL A 44 6.02 2.49 9.73
CA VAL A 44 7.11 1.52 9.67
C VAL A 44 8.36 2.22 9.18
N ASP A 45 9.22 2.61 10.10
CA ASP A 45 10.50 3.25 9.83
C ASP A 45 11.50 2.19 9.34
N ASP A 46 11.78 2.23 8.05
CA ASP A 46 12.69 1.31 7.36
C ASP A 46 14.18 1.69 7.56
N GLY A 47 14.55 1.97 8.81
CA GLY A 47 15.92 2.32 9.18
C GLY A 47 16.34 3.70 8.69
N SER A 48 15.51 4.72 8.89
CA SER A 48 15.83 6.10 8.54
C SER A 48 17.06 6.60 9.26
N THR A 49 17.86 7.41 8.57
CA THR A 49 19.08 8.05 9.07
C THR A 49 18.89 9.54 9.40
N ASP A 50 17.72 10.09 9.08
CA ASP A 50 17.28 11.44 9.39
C ASP A 50 16.36 11.47 10.62
N GLN A 51 15.65 12.59 10.86
CA GLN A 51 14.74 12.77 11.98
C GLN A 51 13.33 12.22 11.75
N SER A 52 13.11 11.40 10.71
CA SER A 52 11.77 10.89 10.35
C SER A 52 11.05 10.23 11.53
N ALA A 53 11.72 9.29 12.22
CA ALA A 53 11.13 8.60 13.36
C ALA A 53 10.86 9.53 14.55
N ALA A 54 11.74 10.51 14.78
CA ALA A 54 11.60 11.46 15.88
C ALA A 54 10.45 12.45 15.67
N LYS A 55 10.10 12.74 14.40
CA LYS A 55 8.98 13.63 14.03
C LYS A 55 7.61 12.96 14.03
N ILE A 56 7.54 11.66 14.28
CA ILE A 56 6.27 10.97 14.48
C ILE A 56 5.76 11.28 15.90
N GLU A 57 4.66 12.02 15.97
CA GLU A 57 4.03 12.37 17.23
C GLU A 57 3.38 11.15 17.88
N ALA A 58 3.72 10.90 19.13
CA ALA A 58 3.14 9.84 19.93
C ALA A 58 1.66 10.16 20.22
N ALA A 59 0.78 9.17 19.96
CA ALA A 59 -0.64 9.25 20.29
C ALA A 59 -1.18 7.83 20.55
N PRO A 60 -2.27 7.65 21.30
CA PRO A 60 -2.81 6.32 21.61
C PRO A 60 -3.13 5.45 20.40
N HIS A 61 -3.45 6.08 19.29
CA HIS A 61 -3.76 5.43 18.00
C HIS A 61 -2.57 5.40 17.01
N VAL A 62 -1.37 5.81 17.43
CA VAL A 62 -0.15 5.81 16.62
C VAL A 62 0.82 4.77 17.14
N ARG A 63 1.30 3.93 16.25
CA ARG A 63 2.34 2.93 16.52
C ARG A 63 3.51 3.11 15.56
N VAL A 64 4.72 2.92 16.06
CA VAL A 64 5.94 2.96 15.26
C VAL A 64 6.61 1.60 15.34
N LEU A 65 6.83 0.99 14.18
CA LEU A 65 7.72 -0.16 14.02
C LEU A 65 9.02 0.38 13.42
N ARG A 66 10.16 0.03 14.01
CA ARG A 66 11.45 0.52 13.53
C ARG A 66 12.37 -0.62 13.18
N PHE A 67 12.92 -0.58 11.96
CA PHE A 67 13.95 -1.54 11.53
C PHE A 67 15.34 -1.07 11.96
N GLU A 68 16.20 -2.00 12.30
CA GLU A 68 17.61 -1.72 12.63
C GLU A 68 18.38 -1.17 11.43
N LYS A 69 18.01 -1.60 10.21
CA LYS A 69 18.60 -1.17 8.94
C LYS A 69 17.56 -1.19 7.82
N ASN A 70 17.82 -0.44 6.77
CA ASN A 70 16.97 -0.44 5.59
C ASN A 70 16.83 -1.84 4.98
N ALA A 71 15.60 -2.31 4.87
CA ALA A 71 15.22 -3.59 4.27
C ALA A 71 14.36 -3.42 3.01
N GLY A 72 13.94 -2.19 2.72
CA GLY A 72 13.17 -1.77 1.55
C GLY A 72 11.66 -1.74 1.77
N GLN A 73 10.99 -0.93 0.95
CA GLN A 73 9.56 -0.64 1.03
C GLN A 73 8.67 -1.89 1.17
N SER A 74 9.00 -3.00 0.48
CA SER A 74 8.22 -4.24 0.58
C SER A 74 8.28 -4.85 1.96
N ALA A 75 9.45 -4.82 2.62
CA ALA A 75 9.62 -5.34 3.97
C ALA A 75 8.84 -4.48 4.98
N ALA A 76 8.99 -3.15 4.88
CA ALA A 76 8.28 -2.21 5.73
C ALA A 76 6.75 -2.37 5.59
N LEU A 77 6.27 -2.45 4.36
CA LEU A 77 4.84 -2.65 4.10
C LEU A 77 4.36 -4.00 4.65
N PHE A 78 5.10 -5.09 4.42
CA PHE A 78 4.73 -6.42 4.89
C PHE A 78 4.70 -6.51 6.41
N ALA A 79 5.68 -5.90 7.10
CA ALA A 79 5.69 -5.81 8.57
C ALA A 79 4.47 -5.04 9.11
N GLY A 80 4.15 -3.89 8.50
CA GLY A 80 2.99 -3.09 8.89
C GLY A 80 1.67 -3.81 8.66
N LEU A 81 1.50 -4.50 7.52
CA LEU A 81 0.31 -5.29 7.20
C LEU A 81 0.07 -6.41 8.22
N ASN A 82 1.14 -7.11 8.64
CA ASN A 82 1.03 -8.17 9.66
C ASN A 82 0.79 -7.61 11.07
N ALA A 83 1.27 -6.41 11.37
CA ALA A 83 1.08 -5.76 12.67
C ALA A 83 -0.30 -5.09 12.81
N ALA A 84 -1.02 -4.88 11.70
CA ALA A 84 -2.31 -4.22 11.67
C ALA A 84 -3.38 -5.01 12.44
N ARG A 85 -4.24 -4.29 13.20
CA ARG A 85 -5.30 -4.86 14.04
C ARG A 85 -6.70 -4.60 13.49
N GLY A 86 -6.84 -3.59 12.62
CA GLY A 86 -8.11 -3.19 12.01
C GLY A 86 -8.67 -4.26 11.07
N ALA A 87 -9.99 -4.33 10.97
CA ALA A 87 -10.65 -5.20 10.00
C ALA A 87 -10.37 -4.79 8.55
N ILE A 88 -10.11 -3.49 8.34
CA ILE A 88 -9.71 -2.92 7.05
C ILE A 88 -8.31 -2.33 7.22
N ILE A 89 -7.44 -2.59 6.25
CA ILE A 89 -6.08 -2.06 6.23
C ILE A 89 -5.93 -1.14 5.02
N VAL A 90 -5.47 0.08 5.27
CA VAL A 90 -5.14 1.06 4.24
C VAL A 90 -3.62 1.18 4.15
N THR A 91 -3.08 1.21 2.95
CA THR A 91 -1.66 1.49 2.70
C THR A 91 -1.52 2.83 2.01
N ILE A 92 -0.53 3.64 2.42
CA ILE A 92 -0.23 4.94 1.83
C ILE A 92 1.26 5.25 1.98
N ASP A 93 1.88 5.89 0.98
CA ASP A 93 3.27 6.32 1.06
C ASP A 93 3.42 7.59 1.91
N SER A 94 4.63 7.79 2.46
CA SER A 94 4.96 8.93 3.31
C SER A 94 5.38 10.21 2.57
N ASP A 95 5.42 10.20 1.24
CA ASP A 95 5.94 11.28 0.40
C ASP A 95 4.94 12.39 0.02
N LEU A 96 3.73 12.36 0.61
CA LEU A 96 2.61 13.29 0.38
C LEU A 96 2.06 13.31 -1.06
N GLN A 97 2.47 12.37 -1.92
CA GLN A 97 1.93 12.31 -3.28
C GLN A 97 0.50 11.75 -3.34
N ASN A 98 0.16 10.84 -2.43
CA ASN A 98 -1.21 10.37 -2.24
C ASN A 98 -1.95 11.30 -1.26
N ASP A 99 -3.21 11.54 -1.53
CA ASP A 99 -4.07 12.37 -0.69
C ASP A 99 -4.81 11.51 0.34
N PRO A 100 -4.55 11.66 1.66
CA PRO A 100 -5.32 10.95 2.68
C PRO A 100 -6.83 11.21 2.62
N ALA A 101 -7.26 12.35 2.08
CA ALA A 101 -8.68 12.67 1.90
C ALA A 101 -9.42 11.71 0.96
N ASP A 102 -8.71 10.92 0.16
CA ASP A 102 -9.31 9.87 -0.66
C ASP A 102 -9.60 8.57 0.12
N ILE A 103 -9.07 8.38 1.35
CA ILE A 103 -9.28 7.17 2.15
C ILE A 103 -10.76 6.85 2.33
N PRO A 104 -11.65 7.78 2.72
CA PRO A 104 -13.07 7.49 2.87
C PRO A 104 -13.72 6.91 1.62
N ARG A 105 -13.29 7.34 0.41
CA ARG A 105 -13.78 6.79 -0.86
C ARG A 105 -13.40 5.32 -1.02
N LEU A 106 -12.16 4.94 -0.66
CA LEU A 106 -11.75 3.54 -0.72
C LEU A 106 -12.54 2.69 0.28
N LEU A 107 -12.75 3.20 1.50
CA LEU A 107 -13.52 2.50 2.54
C LEU A 107 -14.98 2.28 2.12
N ALA A 108 -15.57 3.24 1.41
CA ALA A 108 -16.92 3.11 0.86
C ALA A 108 -17.04 1.95 -0.14
N GLU A 109 -16.03 1.68 -0.96
CA GLU A 109 -16.05 0.52 -1.87
C GLU A 109 -15.85 -0.82 -1.12
N ILE A 110 -15.05 -0.83 -0.04
CA ILE A 110 -14.97 -2.01 0.85
C ILE A 110 -16.35 -2.33 1.45
N SER A 111 -17.10 -1.30 1.89
CA SER A 111 -18.44 -1.51 2.45
C SER A 111 -19.46 -2.02 1.43
N LYS A 112 -19.25 -1.77 0.13
CA LYS A 112 -20.04 -2.32 -0.98
C LYS A 112 -19.60 -3.75 -1.40
N GLY A 113 -18.70 -4.38 -0.62
CA GLY A 113 -18.30 -5.77 -0.81
C GLY A 113 -17.06 -5.97 -1.66
N ALA A 114 -16.23 -4.93 -1.89
CA ALA A 114 -14.88 -5.13 -2.39
C ALA A 114 -13.98 -5.71 -1.30
N ASP A 115 -13.04 -6.58 -1.67
CA ASP A 115 -12.04 -7.12 -0.75
C ASP A 115 -10.75 -6.29 -0.80
N LEU A 116 -10.39 -5.80 -1.99
CA LEU A 116 -9.28 -4.89 -2.22
C LEU A 116 -9.74 -3.73 -3.11
N VAL A 117 -9.47 -2.51 -2.69
CA VAL A 117 -9.67 -1.29 -3.48
C VAL A 117 -8.32 -0.67 -3.79
N CYS A 118 -8.03 -0.49 -5.08
CA CYS A 118 -6.80 0.15 -5.55
C CYS A 118 -7.10 1.57 -6.03
N GLY A 119 -6.39 2.55 -5.50
CA GLY A 119 -6.37 3.88 -6.10
C GLY A 119 -5.69 3.84 -7.47
N TYR A 120 -6.20 4.60 -8.44
CA TYR A 120 -5.49 4.87 -9.69
C TYR A 120 -5.41 6.38 -9.95
N ARG A 121 -4.26 6.82 -10.46
CA ARG A 121 -3.98 8.24 -10.72
C ARG A 121 -4.55 8.64 -12.07
N GLU A 122 -5.70 9.30 -12.08
CA GLU A 122 -6.38 9.68 -13.33
C GLU A 122 -5.61 10.76 -14.10
N LYS A 123 -5.15 11.78 -13.40
CA LYS A 123 -4.42 12.93 -13.99
C LYS A 123 -2.93 12.86 -13.64
N ARG A 124 -2.17 12.02 -14.36
CA ARG A 124 -0.71 12.04 -14.26
C ARG A 124 -0.16 13.29 -14.94
N ARG A 125 0.58 14.12 -14.21
CA ARG A 125 1.33 15.26 -14.73
C ARG A 125 2.70 14.89 -15.31
N ASP A 126 2.90 13.61 -15.66
CA ASP A 126 4.13 13.12 -16.29
C ASP A 126 4.16 13.50 -17.77
N GLY A 127 5.37 13.74 -18.31
CA GLY A 127 5.56 13.97 -19.74
C GLY A 127 5.02 12.81 -20.61
N LEU A 128 4.63 13.12 -21.86
CA LEU A 128 3.94 12.20 -22.77
C LEU A 128 4.68 10.86 -22.93
N VAL A 129 6.00 10.86 -23.09
CA VAL A 129 6.81 9.64 -23.25
C VAL A 129 6.73 8.76 -22.02
N LYS A 130 6.91 9.32 -20.82
CA LYS A 130 6.85 8.59 -19.56
C LYS A 130 5.44 8.05 -19.28
N ARG A 131 4.41 8.75 -19.71
CA ARG A 131 3.01 8.32 -19.62
C ARG A 131 2.72 7.13 -20.55
N LEU A 132 3.22 7.17 -21.79
CA LEU A 132 3.02 6.10 -22.78
C LEU A 132 3.78 4.83 -22.38
N THR A 133 5.06 4.95 -22.00
CA THR A 133 5.86 3.82 -21.53
C THR A 133 5.29 3.17 -20.27
N SER A 134 4.81 3.98 -19.31
CA SER A 134 4.12 3.47 -18.12
C SER A 134 2.81 2.74 -18.45
N ARG A 135 2.02 3.26 -19.40
CA ARG A 135 0.79 2.59 -19.85
C ARG A 135 1.09 1.25 -20.49
N MET A 136 2.09 1.19 -21.38
CA MET A 136 2.51 -0.04 -22.03
C MET A 136 3.03 -1.06 -21.02
N ALA A 137 3.90 -0.65 -20.11
CA ALA A 137 4.42 -1.52 -19.04
C ALA A 137 3.28 -2.07 -18.14
N ASN A 138 2.34 -1.21 -17.73
CA ASN A 138 1.18 -1.64 -16.95
C ASN A 138 0.25 -2.58 -17.74
N PHE A 139 0.05 -2.34 -19.02
CA PHE A 139 -0.75 -3.23 -19.88
C PHE A 139 -0.11 -4.61 -19.98
N VAL A 140 1.18 -4.71 -20.31
CA VAL A 140 1.91 -5.98 -20.41
C VAL A 140 1.85 -6.71 -19.05
N ARG A 141 2.16 -6.02 -17.95
CA ARG A 141 2.08 -6.58 -16.62
C ARG A 141 0.68 -7.10 -16.30
N SER A 142 -0.35 -6.28 -16.46
CA SER A 142 -1.74 -6.64 -16.14
C SER A 142 -2.23 -7.82 -16.99
N ARG A 143 -1.82 -7.87 -18.27
CA ARG A 143 -2.14 -8.99 -19.18
C ARG A 143 -1.47 -10.29 -18.73
N TYR A 144 -0.22 -10.17 -18.23
CA TYR A 144 0.58 -11.31 -17.80
C TYR A 144 0.16 -11.82 -16.41
N THR A 145 -0.02 -10.93 -15.43
CA THR A 145 -0.44 -11.28 -14.07
C THR A 145 -1.95 -11.48 -13.93
N ARG A 146 -2.73 -11.06 -14.95
CA ARG A 146 -4.20 -11.15 -14.99
C ARG A 146 -4.89 -10.41 -13.83
N ASP A 147 -4.26 -9.39 -13.28
CA ASP A 147 -4.82 -8.61 -12.17
C ASP A 147 -5.93 -7.64 -12.63
N GLY A 148 -5.85 -7.13 -13.85
CA GLY A 148 -6.84 -6.20 -14.42
C GLY A 148 -6.74 -4.77 -13.87
N VAL A 149 -5.67 -4.45 -13.09
CA VAL A 149 -5.49 -3.15 -12.45
C VAL A 149 -4.68 -2.22 -13.35
N ARG A 150 -5.16 -0.97 -13.50
CA ARG A 150 -4.56 0.06 -14.39
C ARG A 150 -3.27 0.66 -13.82
N ASP A 151 -3.23 0.88 -12.50
CA ASP A 151 -2.12 1.59 -11.84
C ASP A 151 -1.67 0.88 -10.55
N THR A 152 -0.79 -0.11 -10.68
CA THR A 152 -0.19 -0.77 -9.50
C THR A 152 0.84 0.08 -8.78
N GLY A 153 1.32 1.14 -9.42
CA GLY A 153 2.26 2.08 -8.80
C GLY A 153 1.61 3.04 -7.81
N CYS A 154 0.28 3.10 -7.75
CA CYS A 154 -0.41 3.82 -6.69
C CYS A 154 -0.37 2.99 -5.41
N THR A 155 0.19 3.55 -4.34
CA THR A 155 0.32 2.85 -3.05
C THR A 155 -0.91 2.99 -2.17
N LEU A 156 -1.77 3.97 -2.46
CA LEU A 156 -3.04 4.13 -1.75
C LEU A 156 -3.99 2.99 -2.13
N LYS A 157 -4.13 2.05 -1.20
CA LYS A 157 -4.99 0.88 -1.32
C LYS A 157 -5.73 0.66 0.00
N ALA A 158 -6.95 0.14 -0.06
CA ALA A 158 -7.66 -0.37 1.10
C ALA A 158 -7.98 -1.85 0.88
N MET A 159 -7.79 -2.68 1.88
CA MET A 159 -8.06 -4.12 1.79
C MET A 159 -8.67 -4.66 3.09
N ARG A 160 -9.48 -5.69 2.98
CA ARG A 160 -9.89 -6.50 4.13
C ARG A 160 -8.67 -7.20 4.71
N ARG A 161 -8.62 -7.36 6.01
CA ARG A 161 -7.49 -8.03 6.69
C ARG A 161 -7.21 -9.42 6.13
N GLU A 162 -8.23 -10.17 5.76
CA GLU A 162 -8.13 -11.51 5.22
C GLU A 162 -7.27 -11.57 3.94
N CYS A 163 -7.21 -10.47 3.18
CA CYS A 163 -6.38 -10.38 1.99
C CYS A 163 -4.87 -10.48 2.30
N VAL A 164 -4.45 -10.16 3.52
CA VAL A 164 -3.03 -10.25 3.92
C VAL A 164 -2.52 -11.69 3.82
N ALA A 165 -3.35 -12.68 4.12
CA ALA A 165 -3.00 -14.10 4.00
C ALA A 165 -2.71 -14.53 2.55
N ALA A 166 -3.13 -13.74 1.55
CA ALA A 166 -2.82 -13.99 0.14
C ALA A 166 -1.44 -13.49 -0.26
N LEU A 167 -0.80 -12.65 0.55
CA LEU A 167 0.48 -12.01 0.22
C LEU A 167 1.64 -12.94 0.54
N VAL A 168 2.65 -12.92 -0.32
CA VAL A 168 3.91 -13.61 -0.15
C VAL A 168 5.01 -12.55 -0.04
N SER A 169 5.89 -12.68 0.96
CA SER A 169 6.96 -11.73 1.20
C SER A 169 8.13 -11.94 0.23
N PHE A 170 8.38 -10.94 -0.63
CA PHE A 170 9.57 -10.86 -1.48
C PHE A 170 9.87 -9.40 -1.83
N LYS A 171 11.10 -9.10 -2.24
CA LYS A 171 11.49 -7.75 -2.68
C LYS A 171 10.69 -7.37 -3.94
N GLY A 172 9.90 -6.28 -3.89
CA GLY A 172 9.02 -5.87 -5.00
C GLY A 172 7.55 -6.29 -4.83
N MET A 173 7.20 -7.06 -3.80
CA MET A 173 5.83 -7.57 -3.52
C MET A 173 4.75 -6.48 -3.59
N HIS A 174 5.05 -5.29 -3.09
CA HIS A 174 4.10 -4.16 -3.05
C HIS A 174 3.47 -3.83 -4.42
N ARG A 175 4.17 -4.12 -5.54
CA ARG A 175 3.68 -3.92 -6.91
C ARG A 175 2.70 -4.99 -7.35
N PHE A 176 2.72 -6.15 -6.70
CA PHE A 176 1.95 -7.34 -7.06
C PHE A 176 0.83 -7.67 -6.07
N ILE A 177 0.58 -6.81 -5.08
CA ILE A 177 -0.55 -6.97 -4.15
C ILE A 177 -1.85 -7.29 -4.89
N PRO A 178 -2.25 -6.53 -5.94
CA PRO A 178 -3.49 -6.84 -6.66
C PRO A 178 -3.45 -8.23 -7.31
N ALA A 179 -2.34 -8.62 -7.92
CA ALA A 179 -2.22 -9.92 -8.58
C ALA A 179 -2.33 -11.08 -7.58
N LEU A 180 -1.66 -10.96 -6.42
CA LEU A 180 -1.67 -11.97 -5.37
C LEU A 180 -3.07 -12.10 -4.74
N VAL A 181 -3.71 -10.98 -4.43
CA VAL A 181 -5.04 -10.92 -3.83
C VAL A 181 -6.10 -11.47 -4.80
N LYS A 182 -6.05 -11.04 -6.08
CA LYS A 182 -6.95 -11.57 -7.12
C LYS A 182 -6.75 -13.06 -7.36
N GLY A 183 -5.49 -13.51 -7.41
CA GLY A 183 -5.16 -14.93 -7.53
C GLY A 183 -5.65 -15.77 -6.36
N ALA A 184 -5.97 -15.16 -5.22
CA ALA A 184 -6.62 -15.78 -4.07
C ALA A 184 -8.15 -15.86 -4.19
N GLY A 185 -8.73 -15.29 -5.26
CA GLY A 185 -10.18 -15.28 -5.48
C GLY A 185 -10.90 -14.05 -4.90
N TYR A 186 -10.18 -13.07 -4.37
CA TYR A 186 -10.78 -11.85 -3.82
C TYR A 186 -11.22 -10.87 -4.90
N ARG A 187 -12.25 -10.10 -4.60
CA ARG A 187 -12.82 -9.07 -5.48
C ARG A 187 -12.03 -7.78 -5.39
N ILE A 188 -11.54 -7.31 -6.54
CA ILE A 188 -10.79 -6.05 -6.65
C ILE A 188 -11.63 -4.98 -7.36
N VAL A 189 -11.58 -3.76 -6.83
CA VAL A 189 -12.19 -2.56 -7.43
C VAL A 189 -11.12 -1.47 -7.53
N GLU A 190 -11.22 -0.60 -8.54
CA GLU A 190 -10.37 0.56 -8.67
C GLU A 190 -11.17 1.86 -8.52
N VAL A 191 -10.60 2.84 -7.85
CA VAL A 191 -11.17 4.19 -7.70
C VAL A 191 -10.17 5.26 -8.14
N PRO A 192 -10.62 6.35 -8.77
CA PRO A 192 -9.75 7.47 -9.06
C PRO A 192 -9.33 8.16 -7.77
N VAL A 193 -8.05 8.51 -7.65
CA VAL A 193 -7.48 9.21 -6.49
C VAL A 193 -6.68 10.41 -6.93
N ASN A 194 -6.61 11.41 -6.06
CA ASN A 194 -5.79 12.59 -6.25
C ASN A 194 -4.31 12.20 -6.22
N HIS A 195 -3.53 12.85 -7.10
CA HIS A 195 -2.09 12.70 -7.12
C HIS A 195 -1.44 14.07 -7.10
N ARG A 196 -0.72 14.33 -6.03
CA ARG A 196 -0.01 15.58 -5.79
C ARG A 196 1.42 15.51 -6.32
N PRO A 197 2.02 16.64 -6.73
CA PRO A 197 3.47 16.67 -6.96
C PRO A 197 4.20 16.43 -5.63
N ARG A 198 5.35 15.78 -5.68
CA ARG A 198 6.23 15.62 -4.51
C ARG A 198 6.65 17.01 -4.02
N LYS A 199 6.47 17.29 -2.72
CA LYS A 199 6.83 18.56 -2.10
C LYS A 199 8.28 18.60 -1.65
N PHE A 200 8.77 17.49 -1.08
CA PHE A 200 10.11 17.38 -0.49
C PHE A 200 10.76 16.05 -0.88
N GLY A 201 12.09 15.97 -0.81
CA GLY A 201 12.86 14.76 -1.07
C GLY A 201 13.09 14.46 -2.56
N GLU A 202 14.03 13.56 -2.83
CA GLU A 202 14.41 13.11 -4.17
C GLU A 202 13.95 11.69 -4.47
N SER A 203 13.82 11.35 -5.75
CA SER A 203 13.53 9.96 -6.16
C SER A 203 14.77 9.09 -5.95
N LYS A 204 14.74 8.22 -4.95
CA LYS A 204 15.89 7.42 -4.47
C LYS A 204 16.29 6.25 -5.38
N TYR A 205 15.71 6.11 -6.59
CA TYR A 205 15.92 4.91 -7.41
C TYR A 205 16.08 5.21 -8.91
N GLY A 206 17.11 4.59 -9.56
CA GLY A 206 17.33 4.61 -10.99
C GLY A 206 16.27 3.83 -11.79
N ILE A 207 16.06 4.20 -13.07
CA ILE A 207 14.96 3.68 -13.91
C ILE A 207 15.28 2.28 -14.48
N GLY A 208 16.53 2.01 -14.88
CA GLY A 208 16.91 0.78 -15.60
C GLY A 208 16.82 -0.49 -14.77
N ASP A 209 17.45 -0.53 -13.60
CA ASP A 209 17.47 -1.69 -12.70
C ASP A 209 16.06 -2.06 -12.18
N ARG A 210 15.20 -1.05 -12.06
CA ARG A 210 13.81 -1.28 -11.63
C ARG A 210 12.99 -2.02 -12.67
N ALA A 211 13.19 -1.74 -13.96
CA ALA A 211 12.44 -2.39 -15.03
C ALA A 211 12.81 -3.87 -15.15
N LEU A 212 14.12 -4.17 -15.13
CA LEU A 212 14.59 -5.55 -15.20
C LEU A 212 14.10 -6.39 -14.03
N ARG A 213 14.28 -5.90 -12.78
CA ARG A 213 13.81 -6.60 -11.58
C ARG A 213 12.30 -6.78 -11.58
N ALA A 214 11.53 -5.74 -11.95
CA ALA A 214 10.08 -5.85 -12.04
C ALA A 214 9.62 -6.88 -13.08
N THR A 215 10.38 -7.06 -14.16
CA THR A 215 10.10 -8.08 -15.18
C THR A 215 10.38 -9.49 -14.63
N ILE A 216 11.49 -9.70 -13.96
CA ILE A 216 11.80 -10.99 -13.31
C ILE A 216 10.73 -11.32 -12.25
N ASP A 217 10.40 -10.36 -11.39
CA ASP A 217 9.37 -10.52 -10.37
C ASP A 217 8.01 -10.90 -10.99
N MET A 218 7.68 -10.32 -12.15
CA MET A 218 6.45 -10.63 -12.87
C MET A 218 6.39 -12.10 -13.30
N PHE A 219 7.48 -12.67 -13.79
CA PHE A 219 7.57 -14.10 -14.11
C PHE A 219 7.44 -14.96 -12.86
N GLY A 220 8.14 -14.60 -11.78
CA GLY A 220 8.04 -15.28 -10.48
C GLY A 220 6.61 -15.29 -9.93
N VAL A 221 5.94 -14.14 -9.94
CA VAL A 221 4.54 -14.03 -9.49
C VAL A 221 3.61 -14.86 -10.39
N ARG A 222 3.80 -14.82 -11.71
CA ARG A 222 3.00 -15.65 -12.63
C ARG A 222 3.15 -17.14 -12.35
N TRP A 223 4.38 -17.61 -12.12
CA TRP A 223 4.66 -18.98 -11.75
C TRP A 223 3.97 -19.34 -10.42
N LEU A 224 4.12 -18.50 -9.37
CA LEU A 224 3.48 -18.68 -8.08
C LEU A 224 1.96 -18.82 -8.20
N LEU A 225 1.32 -17.90 -8.96
CA LEU A 225 -0.12 -17.93 -9.17
C LEU A 225 -0.59 -19.21 -9.90
N SER A 226 0.24 -19.75 -10.81
CA SER A 226 -0.09 -21.00 -11.53
C SER A 226 0.02 -22.25 -10.65
N ARG A 227 0.72 -22.17 -9.52
CA ARG A 227 0.97 -23.27 -8.58
C ARG A 227 0.19 -23.14 -7.27
N ARG A 228 -0.70 -22.15 -7.17
CA ARG A 228 -1.49 -21.95 -5.96
C ARG A 228 -2.41 -23.14 -5.70
N LEU A 229 -2.38 -23.64 -4.46
CA LEU A 229 -3.30 -24.69 -4.01
C LEU A 229 -4.71 -24.09 -3.86
N SER A 230 -5.72 -24.83 -4.33
CA SER A 230 -7.13 -24.53 -4.12
C SER A 230 -7.82 -25.81 -3.64
N TYR A 231 -8.31 -25.78 -2.39
CA TYR A 231 -9.03 -26.91 -1.80
C TYR A 231 -10.12 -26.41 -0.84
N LYS A 232 -11.13 -27.20 -0.65
CA LYS A 232 -12.17 -26.99 0.37
C LYS A 232 -12.16 -28.18 1.33
N VAL A 233 -12.09 -27.89 2.62
CA VAL A 233 -12.30 -28.90 3.66
C VAL A 233 -13.81 -29.02 3.89
N ARG A 234 -14.34 -30.23 3.94
CA ARG A 234 -15.69 -30.54 4.41
C ARG A 234 -15.52 -31.25 5.74
N ASP A 235 -15.94 -30.59 6.81
CA ASP A 235 -16.11 -31.26 8.09
C ASP A 235 -17.29 -32.25 7.97
N ARG A 236 -17.09 -33.44 8.53
CA ARG A 236 -18.12 -34.50 8.59
C ARG A 236 -19.06 -34.26 9.76
#